data_eb31aa2dbfb80d1aa15a1abba77fb150
#
_entry.id   eb31aa2dbfb80d1aa15a1abba77fb150
#
_cell.length_a   1.000
_cell.length_b   1.000
_cell.length_c   1.000
_cell.angle_alpha   90.00
_cell.angle_beta   90.00
_cell.angle_gamma   90.00
#
_symmetry.space_group_name_H-M   'P 1'
#
loop_
_entity.id
_entity.type
_entity.pdbx_description
1 polymer ?
#
loop_
_entity_poly.entity_id
_entity_poly.type
_entity_poly.pdbx_seq_one_letter_code
_entity_poly.pdbx_strand_id
1 'polypeptide(L)'
;MRAINNKKKLLEICKNNDIVFLAIFGSFVKGDFTEDSDIDLLARFSKPKSLLDLVRIERVLSEVLGRKTDLLTEASISPYLRERIKNEMEVVYERAG
;
A
#
# COMPACT_ATOMS: atom_id res chain seq x y z
N MET A 1 5.26 -9.40 -9.36
CA MET A 1 3.86 -9.41 -8.98
C MET A 1 2.99 -8.99 -10.15
N ARG A 2 2.02 -9.83 -10.49
CA ARG A 2 1.22 -9.60 -11.70
C ARG A 2 0.22 -8.46 -11.59
N ALA A 3 -0.22 -8.15 -10.38
CA ALA A 3 -1.24 -7.11 -10.19
C ALA A 3 -0.70 -5.71 -10.44
N ILE A 4 0.62 -5.54 -10.51
CA ILE A 4 1.24 -4.22 -10.64
C ILE A 4 1.88 -4.12 -12.02
N ASN A 5 1.13 -3.53 -12.96
CA ASN A 5 1.59 -3.37 -14.33
C ASN A 5 2.45 -2.12 -14.55
N ASN A 6 2.35 -1.13 -13.66
CA ASN A 6 3.04 0.15 -13.79
C ASN A 6 4.02 0.36 -12.64
N LYS A 7 4.95 -0.59 -12.50
CA LYS A 7 5.91 -0.53 -11.40
C LYS A 7 6.70 0.76 -11.36
N LYS A 8 7.10 1.27 -12.53
CA LYS A 8 7.86 2.51 -12.60
C LYS A 8 7.05 3.71 -12.06
N LYS A 9 5.77 3.80 -12.45
CA LYS A 9 4.89 4.85 -11.93
C LYS A 9 4.66 4.70 -10.44
N LEU A 10 4.53 3.47 -9.97
CA LEU A 10 4.35 3.21 -8.55
C LEU A 10 5.55 3.70 -7.75
N LEU A 11 6.76 3.47 -8.24
CA LEU A 11 7.96 3.94 -7.59
C LEU A 11 8.04 5.46 -7.56
N GLU A 12 7.63 6.13 -8.64
CA GLU A 12 7.58 7.58 -8.70
C GLU A 12 6.61 8.14 -7.67
N ILE A 13 5.44 7.52 -7.54
CA ILE A 13 4.45 7.94 -6.56
C ILE A 13 5.01 7.81 -5.15
N CYS A 14 5.69 6.71 -4.85
CA CYS A 14 6.30 6.52 -3.55
C CYS A 14 7.31 7.62 -3.24
N LYS A 15 8.18 7.93 -4.19
CA LYS A 15 9.19 8.97 -4.01
C LYS A 15 8.58 10.35 -3.86
N ASN A 16 7.56 10.67 -4.65
CA ASN A 16 6.95 11.99 -4.63
C ASN A 16 6.06 12.25 -3.42
N ASN A 17 5.67 11.19 -2.72
CA ASN A 17 4.76 11.29 -1.58
C ASN A 17 5.38 10.87 -0.26
N ASP A 18 6.71 10.82 -0.19
CA ASP A 18 7.45 10.49 1.03
C ASP A 18 7.15 9.10 1.58
N ILE A 19 6.73 8.18 0.71
CA ILE A 19 6.54 6.79 1.08
C ILE A 19 7.91 6.12 1.14
N VAL A 20 8.23 5.52 2.27
CA VAL A 20 9.51 4.80 2.45
C VAL A 20 9.31 3.29 2.51
N PHE A 21 8.07 2.85 2.64
CA PHE A 21 7.73 1.44 2.69
C PHE A 21 6.31 1.26 2.18
N LEU A 22 6.09 0.30 1.29
CA LEU A 22 4.78 -0.02 0.77
C LEU A 22 4.67 -1.54 0.60
N ALA A 23 3.63 -2.12 1.17
CA ALA A 23 3.40 -3.56 1.07
C ALA A 23 1.93 -3.84 0.78
N ILE A 24 1.67 -4.96 0.10
CA ILE A 24 0.32 -5.44 -0.15
C ILE A 24 0.01 -6.55 0.85
N PHE A 25 -1.20 -6.55 1.38
CA PHE A 25 -1.65 -7.61 2.27
C PHE A 25 -3.11 -7.96 1.98
N GLY A 26 -3.68 -8.88 2.76
CA GLY A 26 -5.08 -9.24 2.61
C GLY A 26 -5.33 -10.22 1.47
N SER A 27 -6.50 -10.11 0.84
CA SER A 27 -6.95 -11.09 -0.15
C SER A 27 -6.04 -11.22 -1.36
N PHE A 28 -5.39 -10.13 -1.78
CA PHE A 28 -4.49 -10.16 -2.93
C PHE A 28 -3.28 -11.05 -2.70
N VAL A 29 -2.74 -11.04 -1.49
CA VAL A 29 -1.58 -11.88 -1.16
C VAL A 29 -2.01 -13.33 -0.97
N LYS A 30 -3.18 -13.54 -0.38
CA LYS A 30 -3.69 -14.90 -0.12
C LYS A 30 -4.27 -15.60 -1.34
N GLY A 31 -4.49 -14.85 -2.42
CA GLY A 31 -5.08 -15.43 -3.62
C GLY A 31 -6.59 -15.55 -3.59
N ASP A 32 -7.25 -15.00 -2.59
CA ASP A 32 -8.70 -15.04 -2.44
C ASP A 32 -9.41 -13.86 -3.11
N PHE A 33 -8.71 -13.09 -3.91
CA PHE A 33 -9.28 -11.89 -4.50
C PHE A 33 -10.22 -12.23 -5.68
N THR A 34 -11.20 -11.34 -5.84
CA THR A 34 -12.14 -11.37 -6.97
C THR A 34 -12.04 -10.03 -7.69
N GLU A 35 -12.82 -9.86 -8.77
CA GLU A 35 -12.84 -8.59 -9.50
C GLU A 35 -13.30 -7.42 -8.62
N ASP A 36 -14.07 -7.69 -7.59
CA ASP A 36 -14.59 -6.67 -6.68
C ASP A 36 -13.70 -6.46 -5.45
N SER A 37 -12.63 -7.21 -5.31
CA SER A 37 -11.74 -7.09 -4.17
C SER A 37 -10.91 -5.82 -4.25
N ASP A 38 -10.76 -5.14 -3.10
CA ASP A 38 -9.87 -3.98 -2.98
C ASP A 38 -8.45 -4.47 -2.72
N ILE A 39 -7.49 -3.65 -3.11
CA ILE A 39 -6.10 -3.91 -2.78
C ILE A 39 -5.80 -3.25 -1.44
N ASP A 40 -5.38 -4.04 -0.45
CA ASP A 40 -5.01 -3.52 0.86
C ASP A 40 -3.51 -3.21 0.89
N LEU A 41 -3.18 -1.96 1.16
CA LEU A 41 -1.81 -1.49 1.21
C LEU A 41 -1.45 -1.00 2.60
N LEU A 42 -0.23 -1.33 3.03
CA LEU A 42 0.36 -0.79 4.23
C LEU A 42 1.52 0.11 3.85
N ALA A 43 1.49 1.36 4.29
CA ALA A 43 2.52 2.32 3.95
C ALA A 43 3.16 2.91 5.19
N ARG A 44 4.44 3.24 5.06
CA ARG A 44 5.18 4.02 6.04
C ARG A 44 5.72 5.25 5.34
N PHE A 45 5.65 6.39 6.01
CA PHE A 45 6.06 7.69 5.46
C PHE A 45 7.26 8.25 6.23
N SER A 46 8.12 8.97 5.53
CA SER A 46 9.24 9.67 6.16
C SER A 46 8.83 10.98 6.83
N LYS A 47 7.63 11.47 6.52
CA LYS A 47 7.07 12.71 7.06
C LYS A 47 5.64 12.49 7.49
N PRO A 48 5.15 13.25 8.49
CA PRO A 48 3.72 13.16 8.86
C PRO A 48 2.81 13.51 7.69
N LYS A 49 1.69 12.81 7.59
CA LYS A 49 0.70 13.05 6.54
C LYS A 49 -0.66 13.34 7.17
N SER A 50 -1.34 14.34 6.62
CA SER A 50 -2.70 14.63 7.04
C SER A 50 -3.66 13.60 6.46
N LEU A 51 -4.89 13.56 6.98
CA LEU A 51 -5.91 12.68 6.44
C LEU A 51 -6.18 12.96 4.96
N LEU A 52 -6.21 14.24 4.59
CA LEU A 52 -6.43 14.61 3.20
C LEU A 52 -5.28 14.15 2.30
N ASP A 53 -4.06 14.22 2.80
CA ASP A 53 -2.90 13.69 2.06
C ASP A 53 -3.06 12.19 1.80
N LEU A 54 -3.47 11.45 2.82
CA LEU A 54 -3.64 10.00 2.70
C LEU A 54 -4.74 9.65 1.69
N VAL A 55 -5.84 10.39 1.70
CA VAL A 55 -6.93 10.17 0.74
C VAL A 55 -6.45 10.43 -0.69
N ARG A 56 -5.69 11.50 -0.88
CA ARG A 56 -5.16 11.83 -2.20
C ARG A 56 -4.18 10.76 -2.70
N ILE A 57 -3.28 10.31 -1.83
CA ILE A 57 -2.31 9.28 -2.18
C ILE A 57 -3.02 7.96 -2.51
N GLU A 58 -4.04 7.62 -1.73
CA GLU A 58 -4.84 6.42 -1.98
C GLU A 58 -5.49 6.46 -3.37
N ARG A 59 -6.01 7.62 -3.75
CA ARG A 59 -6.62 7.79 -5.07
C ARG A 59 -5.60 7.59 -6.18
N VAL A 60 -4.42 8.21 -6.05
CA VAL A 60 -3.38 8.08 -7.05
C VAL A 60 -2.90 6.63 -7.18
N LEU A 61 -2.73 5.95 -6.05
CA LEU A 61 -2.35 4.54 -6.06
C LEU A 61 -3.42 3.67 -6.72
N SER A 62 -4.69 3.97 -6.45
CA SER A 62 -5.81 3.24 -7.07
C SER A 62 -5.79 3.38 -8.59
N GLU A 63 -5.49 4.58 -9.08
CA GLU A 63 -5.41 4.82 -10.52
C GLU A 63 -4.28 4.03 -11.17
N VAL A 64 -3.11 4.01 -10.54
CA VAL A 64 -1.95 3.29 -11.08
C VAL A 64 -2.16 1.79 -11.03
N LEU A 65 -2.76 1.29 -9.96
CA LEU A 65 -3.00 -0.14 -9.81
C LEU A 65 -4.22 -0.63 -10.57
N GLY A 66 -5.05 0.29 -11.07
CA GLY A 66 -6.25 -0.04 -11.83
C GLY A 66 -7.35 -0.68 -11.01
N ARG A 67 -7.35 -0.48 -9.70
CA ARG A 67 -8.29 -1.09 -8.79
C ARG A 67 -8.37 -0.27 -7.51
N LYS A 68 -9.54 -0.26 -6.89
CA LYS A 68 -9.71 0.45 -5.62
C LYS A 68 -8.70 -0.06 -4.59
N THR A 69 -8.10 0.86 -3.87
CA THR A 69 -7.04 0.58 -2.93
C THR A 69 -7.39 1.14 -1.56
N ASP A 70 -7.17 0.35 -0.51
CA ASP A 70 -7.29 0.80 0.86
C ASP A 70 -5.88 1.02 1.41
N LEU A 71 -5.57 2.27 1.73
CA LEU A 71 -4.24 2.64 2.23
C LEU A 71 -4.27 2.77 3.74
N LEU A 72 -3.50 1.91 4.40
CA LEU A 72 -3.37 1.93 5.86
C LEU A 72 -1.94 2.30 6.25
N THR A 73 -1.80 2.92 7.41
CA THR A 73 -0.50 3.20 8.00
C THR A 73 -0.29 2.28 9.21
N GLU A 74 0.95 2.08 9.62
CA GLU A 74 1.23 1.25 10.79
C GLU A 74 0.52 1.79 12.03
N ALA A 75 0.41 3.11 12.16
CA ALA A 75 -0.25 3.73 13.30
C ALA A 75 -1.76 3.50 13.33
N SER A 76 -2.37 3.22 12.19
CA SER A 76 -3.82 3.05 12.08
C SER A 76 -4.31 1.63 12.34
N ILE A 77 -3.40 0.67 12.50
CA ILE A 77 -3.76 -0.72 12.76
C ILE A 77 -3.40 -1.12 14.18
N SER A 78 -4.20 -2.03 14.76
CA SER A 78 -3.93 -2.50 16.11
C SER A 78 -2.64 -3.32 16.16
N PRO A 79 -1.95 -3.38 17.32
CA PRO A 79 -0.75 -4.19 17.45
C PRO A 79 -0.96 -5.67 17.09
N TYR A 80 -2.11 -6.20 17.43
CA TYR A 80 -2.46 -7.59 17.14
C TYR A 80 -2.53 -7.84 15.62
N LEU A 81 -3.23 -6.95 14.91
CA LEU A 81 -3.39 -7.06 13.47
C LEU A 81 -2.08 -6.77 12.74
N ARG A 82 -1.27 -5.87 13.30
CA ARG A 82 0.02 -5.50 12.72
C ARG A 82 0.94 -6.70 12.56
N GLU A 83 1.04 -7.53 13.58
CA GLU A 83 1.91 -8.69 13.52
C GLU A 83 1.43 -9.70 12.47
N ARG A 84 0.11 -9.91 12.39
CA ARG A 84 -0.47 -10.77 11.39
C ARG A 84 -0.18 -10.28 9.99
N ILE A 85 -0.33 -8.98 9.76
CA ILE A 85 -0.05 -8.37 8.47
C ILE A 85 1.43 -8.54 8.10
N LYS A 86 2.34 -8.33 9.05
CA LYS A 86 3.77 -8.49 8.80
C LYS A 86 4.13 -9.89 8.30
N ASN A 87 3.46 -10.90 8.82
CA ASN A 87 3.74 -12.28 8.42
C ASN A 87 3.17 -12.64 7.05
N GLU A 88 2.16 -11.93 6.59
CA GLU A 88 1.45 -12.25 5.35
C GLU A 88 1.70 -11.27 4.21
N MET A 89 2.23 -10.08 4.50
CA MET A 89 2.39 -9.04 3.49
C MET A 89 3.47 -9.35 2.47
N GLU A 90 3.31 -8.74 1.29
CA GLU A 90 4.32 -8.78 0.25
C GLU A 90 4.82 -7.35 0.02
N VAL A 91 6.10 -7.12 0.25
CA VAL A 91 6.71 -5.80 0.11
C VAL A 91 6.82 -5.42 -1.36
N VAL A 92 6.28 -4.26 -1.70
CA VAL A 92 6.31 -3.74 -3.07
C VAL A 92 7.42 -2.70 -3.22
N TYR A 93 7.65 -1.90 -2.19
CA TYR A 93 8.67 -0.85 -2.22
C TYR A 93 9.22 -0.66 -0.82
N GLU A 94 10.53 -0.56 -0.75
CA GLU A 94 11.21 -0.26 0.51
C GLU A 94 12.44 0.56 0.20
N ARG A 95 12.51 1.76 0.77
CA ARG A 95 13.65 2.63 0.57
C ARG A 95 14.76 2.22 1.52
N ALA A 96 15.95 1.98 0.96
CA ALA A 96 17.13 1.68 1.76
C ALA A 96 17.61 2.96 2.46
N GLY A 97 17.95 2.84 3.71
CA GLY A 97 18.51 3.98 4.42
C GLY A 97 18.01 4.33 5.69
#